data_d3539001a54ed426e47655e87c51512d
#
_entry.id   d3539001a54ed426e47655e87c51512d
#
_cell.length_a   1.000
_cell.length_b   1.000
_cell.length_c   1.000
_cell.angle_alpha   90.00
_cell.angle_beta   90.00
_cell.angle_gamma   90.00
#
_symmetry.space_group_name_H-M   'P 1'
#
loop_
_entity.id
_entity.type
_entity.pdbx_description
1 polymer ?
#
loop_
_entity_poly.entity_id
_entity_poly.type
_entity_poly.pdbx_seq_one_letter_code
_entity_poly.pdbx_strand_id
1 'polypeptide(L)'
;MTLQAADRLALPSWARLKFCDIRGRWILLVPERVLYPCPQTVEVLQRLAAPTRFADIVGAMAEEYDAPPDVIAEDLAPILGNLVEDGYVRRLNA
;
A
#
# COMPACT_ATOMS: atom_id res chain seq x y z
N MET A 1 -14.74 3.80 2.89
CA MET A 1 -13.79 4.92 3.15
C MET A 1 -13.24 5.45 1.85
N THR A 2 -13.12 6.76 1.73
CA THR A 2 -12.57 7.39 0.53
C THR A 2 -11.20 7.98 0.85
N LEU A 3 -10.17 7.57 0.09
CA LEU A 3 -8.84 8.14 0.21
C LEU A 3 -8.74 9.40 -0.63
N GLN A 4 -8.07 10.40 -0.06
CA GLN A 4 -7.84 11.67 -0.74
C GLN A 4 -6.35 11.81 -1.07
N ALA A 5 -6.05 12.68 -2.04
CA ALA A 5 -4.68 12.88 -2.51
C ALA A 5 -3.71 13.26 -1.39
N ALA A 6 -4.16 14.05 -0.43
CA ALA A 6 -3.33 14.53 0.67
C ALA A 6 -3.23 13.54 1.84
N ASP A 7 -3.98 12.44 1.82
CA ASP A 7 -3.92 11.46 2.90
C ASP A 7 -2.54 10.83 2.97
N ARG A 8 -1.96 10.83 4.17
CA ARG A 8 -0.66 10.20 4.42
C ARG A 8 -0.88 8.80 4.96
N LEU A 9 -0.18 7.86 4.38
CA LEU A 9 -0.32 6.45 4.70
C LEU A 9 1.04 5.88 5.08
N ALA A 10 1.04 4.88 5.96
CA ALA A 10 2.26 4.18 6.34
C ALA A 10 1.92 2.78 6.84
N LEU A 11 2.89 1.87 6.77
CA LEU A 11 2.77 0.58 7.44
C LEU A 11 2.87 0.81 8.95
N PRO A 12 1.99 0.14 9.74
CA PRO A 12 2.15 0.16 11.18
C PRO A 12 3.48 -0.47 11.61
N SER A 13 3.98 -0.09 12.77
CA SER A 13 5.25 -0.63 13.28
C SER A 13 5.23 -2.14 13.50
N TRP A 14 4.04 -2.71 13.69
CA TRP A 14 3.86 -4.15 13.90
C TRP A 14 3.61 -4.93 12.62
N ALA A 15 3.55 -4.28 11.47
CA ALA A 15 3.38 -4.93 10.17
C ALA A 15 4.73 -4.95 9.44
N ARG A 16 5.04 -6.09 8.81
CA ARG A 16 6.29 -6.25 8.07
C ARG A 16 6.04 -6.84 6.70
N LEU A 17 6.53 -6.16 5.69
CA LEU A 17 6.55 -6.70 4.34
C LEU A 17 7.88 -7.42 4.14
N LYS A 18 7.81 -8.69 3.77
CA LYS A 18 8.99 -9.54 3.68
C LYS A 18 8.89 -10.46 2.48
N PHE A 19 10.02 -10.72 1.83
CA PHE A 19 10.08 -11.73 0.78
C PHE A 19 10.31 -13.10 1.41
N CYS A 20 9.43 -14.05 1.10
CA CYS A 20 9.56 -15.42 1.59
C CYS A 20 10.29 -16.28 0.57
N ASP A 21 11.55 -16.63 0.86
CA ASP A 21 12.38 -17.43 -0.04
C ASP A 21 11.81 -18.82 -0.29
N ILE A 22 11.19 -19.40 0.73
CA ILE A 22 10.62 -20.75 0.64
C ILE A 22 9.47 -20.78 -0.35
N ARG A 23 8.62 -19.75 -0.32
CA ARG A 23 7.44 -19.66 -1.19
C ARG A 23 7.70 -18.87 -2.47
N GLY A 24 8.83 -18.17 -2.55
CA GLY A 24 9.19 -17.37 -3.71
C GLY A 24 8.26 -16.18 -3.93
N ARG A 25 7.71 -15.62 -2.86
CA ARG A 25 6.76 -14.51 -2.97
C ARG A 25 6.83 -13.58 -1.77
N TRP A 26 6.32 -12.37 -1.95
CA TRP A 26 6.21 -11.41 -0.87
C TRP A 26 5.04 -11.76 0.05
N ILE A 27 5.26 -11.55 1.34
CA ILE A 27 4.24 -11.74 2.37
C ILE A 27 4.17 -10.49 3.24
N LEU A 28 2.99 -10.21 3.77
CA LEU A 28 2.78 -9.18 4.77
C LEU A 28 2.53 -9.86 6.11
N LEU A 29 3.46 -9.68 7.03
CA LEU A 29 3.38 -10.26 8.37
C LEU A 29 2.69 -9.26 9.30
N VAL A 30 1.57 -9.67 9.88
CA VAL A 30 0.83 -8.91 10.88
C VAL A 30 0.58 -9.83 12.08
N PRO A 31 0.19 -9.30 13.26
CA PRO A 31 -0.09 -10.16 14.40
C PRO A 31 -1.13 -11.22 14.06
N GLU A 32 -0.82 -12.46 14.37
CA GLU A 32 -1.71 -13.61 14.21
C GLU A 32 -2.08 -13.98 12.78
N ARG A 33 -1.52 -13.30 11.76
CA ARG A 33 -1.86 -13.59 10.36
C ARG A 33 -0.65 -13.40 9.45
N VAL A 34 -0.72 -14.09 8.32
CA VAL A 34 0.19 -13.86 7.20
C VAL A 34 -0.67 -13.58 5.98
N LEU A 35 -0.44 -12.48 5.32
CA LEU A 35 -1.18 -12.08 4.13
C LEU A 35 -0.31 -12.26 2.89
N TYR A 36 -0.94 -12.58 1.77
CA TYR A 36 -0.26 -12.80 0.49
C TYR A 36 -0.71 -11.74 -0.52
N PRO A 37 -0.15 -10.54 -0.45
CA PRO A 37 -0.57 -9.46 -1.35
C PRO A 37 -0.21 -9.75 -2.79
N CYS A 38 -1.02 -9.27 -3.73
CA CYS A 38 -0.71 -9.38 -5.14
C CYS A 38 0.48 -8.46 -5.49
N PRO A 39 1.16 -8.69 -6.64
CA PRO A 39 2.34 -7.88 -6.98
C PRO A 39 2.10 -6.37 -6.97
N GLN A 40 0.96 -5.92 -7.42
CA GLN A 40 0.62 -4.50 -7.41
C GLN A 40 0.52 -3.95 -5.98
N THR A 41 -0.11 -4.70 -5.09
CA THR A 41 -0.22 -4.33 -3.68
C THR A 41 1.16 -4.32 -3.02
N VAL A 42 2.03 -5.28 -3.36
CA VAL A 42 3.40 -5.31 -2.85
C VAL A 42 4.14 -4.03 -3.19
N GLU A 43 4.05 -3.56 -4.43
CA GLU A 43 4.70 -2.32 -4.83
C GLU A 43 4.22 -1.12 -4.04
N VAL A 44 2.93 -1.05 -3.76
CA VAL A 44 2.36 0.01 -2.94
C VAL A 44 2.88 -0.08 -1.51
N LEU A 45 2.87 -1.28 -0.93
CA LEU A 45 3.32 -1.49 0.44
C LEU A 45 4.81 -1.18 0.62
N GLN A 46 5.64 -1.45 -0.37
CA GLN A 46 7.06 -1.10 -0.33
C GLN A 46 7.27 0.41 -0.18
N ARG A 47 6.38 1.21 -0.73
CA ARG A 47 6.46 2.66 -0.65
C ARG A 47 5.97 3.20 0.70
N LEU A 48 5.33 2.36 1.51
CA LEU A 48 4.78 2.74 2.80
C LEU A 48 5.71 2.42 3.97
N ALA A 49 6.95 2.07 3.72
CA ALA A 49 7.97 1.90 4.77
C ALA A 49 8.17 3.20 5.55
N ALA A 50 7.93 4.34 4.91
CA ALA A 50 7.88 5.66 5.55
C ALA A 50 6.55 6.31 5.18
N PRO A 51 6.06 7.27 5.99
CA PRO A 51 4.80 7.96 5.67
C PRO A 51 4.86 8.62 4.29
N THR A 52 3.86 8.34 3.46
CA THR A 52 3.81 8.80 2.08
C THR A 52 2.39 9.22 1.74
N ARG A 53 2.24 10.31 1.03
CA ARG A 53 0.92 10.78 0.59
C ARG A 53 0.40 9.87 -0.52
N PHE A 54 -0.91 9.67 -0.54
CA PHE A 54 -1.56 8.89 -1.59
C PHE A 54 -1.23 9.47 -2.98
N ALA A 55 -1.24 10.79 -3.12
CA ALA A 55 -0.90 11.44 -4.38
C ALA A 55 0.53 11.11 -4.85
N ASP A 56 1.46 11.01 -3.93
CA ASP A 56 2.86 10.70 -4.25
C ASP A 56 3.01 9.24 -4.71
N ILE A 57 2.27 8.34 -4.09
CA ILE A 57 2.23 6.93 -4.50
C ILE A 57 1.67 6.83 -5.93
N VAL A 58 0.55 7.48 -6.16
CA VAL A 58 -0.11 7.50 -7.47
C VAL A 58 0.82 8.07 -8.53
N GLY A 59 1.45 9.21 -8.24
CA GLY A 59 2.35 9.86 -9.18
C GLY A 59 3.55 8.98 -9.55
N ALA A 60 4.17 8.35 -8.56
CA ALA A 60 5.31 7.47 -8.79
C ALA A 60 4.92 6.25 -9.63
N MET A 61 3.79 5.64 -9.34
CA MET A 61 3.33 4.47 -10.08
C MET A 61 2.84 4.82 -11.48
N ALA A 62 2.21 6.00 -11.65
CA ALA A 62 1.79 6.46 -12.95
C ALA A 62 2.99 6.67 -13.87
N GLU A 63 4.07 7.22 -13.34
CA GLU A 63 5.31 7.41 -14.07
C GLU A 63 5.97 6.07 -14.43
N GLU A 64 6.03 5.15 -13.47
CA GLU A 64 6.65 3.85 -13.66
C GLU A 64 5.91 2.99 -14.69
N TYR A 65 4.58 3.03 -14.70
CA TYR A 65 3.77 2.25 -15.62
C TYR A 65 3.35 3.02 -16.88
N ASP A 66 3.78 4.27 -17.01
CA ASP A 66 3.40 5.12 -18.13
C ASP A 66 1.88 5.17 -18.32
N ALA A 67 1.17 5.40 -17.22
CA ALA A 67 -0.29 5.42 -17.18
C ALA A 67 -0.80 6.75 -16.62
N PRO A 68 -2.04 7.16 -16.96
CA PRO A 68 -2.61 8.38 -16.39
C PRO A 68 -2.77 8.26 -14.88
N PRO A 69 -2.40 9.32 -14.12
CA PRO A 69 -2.53 9.27 -12.65
C PRO A 69 -3.94 9.00 -12.14
N ASP A 70 -4.96 9.50 -12.81
CA ASP A 70 -6.36 9.27 -12.38
C ASP A 70 -6.75 7.80 -12.50
N VAL A 71 -6.26 7.10 -13.52
CA VAL A 71 -6.49 5.66 -13.67
C VAL A 71 -5.80 4.88 -12.53
N ILE A 72 -4.55 5.23 -12.23
CA ILE A 72 -3.82 4.61 -11.13
C ILE A 72 -4.53 4.87 -9.79
N ALA A 73 -4.99 6.10 -9.57
CA ALA A 73 -5.72 6.45 -8.35
C ALA A 73 -7.00 5.63 -8.20
N GLU A 74 -7.76 5.46 -9.27
CA GLU A 74 -8.97 4.64 -9.25
C GLU A 74 -8.68 3.18 -8.91
N ASP A 75 -7.58 2.64 -9.41
CA ASP A 75 -7.20 1.26 -9.15
C ASP A 75 -6.69 1.07 -7.71
N LEU A 76 -5.93 2.02 -7.19
CA LEU A 76 -5.32 1.89 -5.87
C LEU A 76 -6.23 2.27 -4.71
N ALA A 77 -7.17 3.18 -4.92
CA ALA A 77 -8.01 3.67 -3.83
C ALA A 77 -8.78 2.55 -3.11
N PRO A 78 -9.46 1.62 -3.81
CA PRO A 78 -10.15 0.54 -3.10
C PRO A 78 -9.17 -0.43 -2.41
N ILE A 79 -8.02 -0.70 -3.01
CA ILE A 79 -7.00 -1.58 -2.43
C ILE A 79 -6.50 -1.00 -1.11
N LEU A 80 -6.04 0.24 -1.13
CA LEU A 80 -5.53 0.91 0.06
C LEU A 80 -6.63 1.22 1.07
N GLY A 81 -7.82 1.58 0.60
CA GLY A 81 -8.96 1.82 1.47
C GLY A 81 -9.32 0.59 2.29
N ASN A 82 -9.33 -0.59 1.67
CA ASN A 82 -9.58 -1.84 2.37
C ASN A 82 -8.48 -2.16 3.37
N LEU A 83 -7.23 -1.93 3.02
CA LEU A 83 -6.11 -2.16 3.93
C LEU A 83 -6.17 -1.23 5.15
N VAL A 84 -6.58 0.01 4.96
CA VAL A 84 -6.77 0.95 6.07
C VAL A 84 -7.91 0.50 6.96
N GLU A 85 -9.05 0.12 6.38
CA GLU A 85 -10.20 -0.36 7.16
C GLU A 85 -9.88 -1.60 7.96
N ASP A 86 -9.09 -2.50 7.40
CA ASP A 86 -8.69 -3.73 8.06
C ASP A 86 -7.56 -3.52 9.08
N GLY A 87 -6.98 -2.33 9.13
CA GLY A 87 -5.95 -1.99 10.08
C GLY A 87 -4.54 -2.36 9.66
N TYR A 88 -4.33 -2.80 8.42
CA TYR A 88 -3.02 -3.20 7.93
C TYR A 88 -2.19 -2.05 7.38
N VAL A 89 -2.82 -0.93 7.12
CA VAL A 89 -2.17 0.32 6.72
C VAL A 89 -2.73 1.43 7.61
N ARG A 90 -1.87 2.31 8.07
CA ARG A 90 -2.29 3.45 8.90
C ARG A 90 -2.47 4.69 8.07
N ARG A 91 -3.53 5.42 8.36
CA ARG A 91 -3.78 6.75 7.82
C ARG A 91 -3.36 7.75 8.89
N LEU A 92 -2.40 8.59 8.55
CA LEU A 92 -1.73 9.47 9.53
C LEU A 92 -2.23 10.92 9.50
N ASN A 93 -3.41 11.14 9.05
CA ASN A 93 -3.99 12.48 9.03
C ASN A 93 -4.34 12.91 10.45
N ALA A 94 -3.91 14.07 10.78
CA ALA A 94 -4.23 14.64 12.08
C ALA A 94 -5.71 15.05 12.14
#